data_e496d8c0c19cf5d6ca8afbfb89382763
#
_entry.id   e496d8c0c19cf5d6ca8afbfb89382763
#
_cell.length_a   1.000
_cell.length_b   1.000
_cell.length_c   1.000
_cell.angle_alpha   90.00
_cell.angle_beta   90.00
_cell.angle_gamma   90.00
#
_symmetry.space_group_name_H-M   'P 1'
#
loop_
_entity.id
_entity.type
_entity.pdbx_description
1 polymer ?
#
loop_
_entity_poly.entity_id
_entity_poly.type
_entity_poly.pdbx_seq_one_letter_code
_entity_poly.pdbx_strand_id
1 'polypeptide(L)'
;MFLVTVLSTDLAAKCHHYGDESEDFQLTCWLKCGDWRLALRPPGVELSDSVATDILVSYKRATEAVQRSSSSSYRAFHSWALMNFRLAEQISGNEKIRAGTSMANKSPTVINTHVIVAVKGFVQAISVGTKRWSASVQQDMLNLLSCLFKYGELQNVSTTINDGMDSIEMEAWLGVLPQLLARIHIKSQAIRSVLHSLLIRLGTKHPQALMYPLSVLLKSPVVERKVAAESLMNSLKAHSNALVEEALMVSSELIRVAILWLELWHEGLEDASRLYYGEGNVSGMLDVLIPLHAQLEKGASTRREQEFLKSFGRDLLDAHNHIKDYVRLITDSGQIIPTQGGFMSPNQAVRSGSPANAEAEAALNQAWDLYYTVFRRINKQLPGLTTLELNQCSPALFNARNLELGVPGSYRVDGSYIKIQRFIADVHVITSKQRPRKIAIRGNDGKDYVFLLKGHEDLRQDERVMQLFGLVNALLARDRRTNTHDLSIQRYAIAPLSHNAGVVGWVPHCDTLHCLIRDYREANQIPLNAENREMLALAPNYDSLTVMQKVELFTESLERTRGKGNDLYEVLWIKSTNRYVRMLVHFHDNFSFDFITFNYFTCPVRNGWSGGQISLDHLP
;
A
#
# COMPACT_ATOMS: atom_id res chain seq x y z
N MET A 1 -35.36 26.31 -5.78
CA MET A 1 -34.34 26.14 -4.73
C MET A 1 -34.13 27.38 -3.88
N PHE A 2 -33.90 28.60 -4.44
CA PHE A 2 -33.73 29.83 -3.67
C PHE A 2 -34.93 30.12 -2.72
N LEU A 3 -36.14 29.99 -3.19
CA LEU A 3 -37.36 30.16 -2.40
C LEU A 3 -37.45 29.16 -1.24
N VAL A 4 -37.05 27.91 -1.47
CA VAL A 4 -37.02 26.85 -0.44
C VAL A 4 -35.96 27.15 0.61
N THR A 5 -34.83 27.73 0.21
CA THR A 5 -33.74 28.11 1.13
C THR A 5 -34.19 29.27 2.04
N VAL A 6 -34.86 30.29 1.45
CA VAL A 6 -35.39 31.44 2.21
C VAL A 6 -36.49 30.96 3.16
N LEU A 7 -37.44 30.14 2.69
CA LEU A 7 -38.51 29.59 3.51
C LEU A 7 -37.96 28.69 4.66
N SER A 8 -36.93 27.87 4.42
CA SER A 8 -36.34 27.04 5.47
C SER A 8 -35.59 27.86 6.53
N THR A 9 -34.96 28.96 6.12
CA THR A 9 -34.29 29.91 7.03
C THR A 9 -35.32 30.63 7.92
N ASP A 10 -36.42 31.09 7.32
CA ASP A 10 -37.51 31.74 8.04
C ASP A 10 -38.23 30.79 8.98
N LEU A 11 -38.47 29.54 8.56
CA LEU A 11 -39.09 28.52 9.35
C LEU A 11 -38.21 28.14 10.54
N ALA A 12 -36.90 27.91 10.32
CA ALA A 12 -35.95 27.63 11.38
C ALA A 12 -35.81 28.75 12.42
N ALA A 13 -35.90 30.01 11.98
CA ALA A 13 -35.88 31.17 12.85
C ALA A 13 -37.19 31.30 13.68
N LYS A 14 -38.34 30.98 13.09
CA LYS A 14 -39.65 30.99 13.78
C LYS A 14 -39.86 29.85 14.77
N CYS A 15 -39.25 28.69 14.55
CA CYS A 15 -39.34 27.56 15.47
C CYS A 15 -38.63 27.80 16.84
N HIS A 16 -37.91 28.90 17.01
CA HIS A 16 -37.28 29.28 18.26
C HIS A 16 -38.25 29.46 19.45
N HIS A 17 -39.56 29.47 19.18
CA HIS A 17 -40.60 29.69 20.18
C HIS A 17 -41.32 28.44 20.68
N TYR A 18 -40.96 27.24 20.19
CA TYR A 18 -41.75 26.01 20.40
C TYR A 18 -40.98 24.87 21.08
N GLY A 19 -40.40 25.00 22.26
CA GLY A 19 -39.88 23.90 23.10
C GLY A 19 -38.95 22.80 22.47
N ASP A 20 -38.57 21.77 23.23
CA ASP A 20 -37.55 20.76 22.86
C ASP A 20 -37.80 20.00 21.56
N GLU A 21 -39.06 19.66 21.21
CA GLU A 21 -39.37 18.99 19.92
C GLU A 21 -39.05 19.88 18.70
N SER A 22 -38.95 21.20 18.92
CA SER A 22 -38.60 22.15 17.85
C SER A 22 -37.10 22.16 17.53
N GLU A 23 -36.21 21.71 18.43
CA GLU A 23 -34.77 21.82 18.25
C GLU A 23 -34.23 20.83 17.21
N ASP A 24 -34.74 19.60 17.16
CA ASP A 24 -34.41 18.63 16.11
C ASP A 24 -34.90 19.08 14.74
N PHE A 25 -36.06 19.75 14.70
CA PHE A 25 -36.57 20.34 13.48
C PHE A 25 -35.70 21.54 13.04
N GLN A 26 -35.32 22.43 13.97
CA GLN A 26 -34.39 23.53 13.71
C GLN A 26 -33.04 23.04 13.18
N LEU A 27 -32.46 22.01 13.80
CA LEU A 27 -31.25 21.34 13.34
C LEU A 27 -31.36 20.89 11.88
N THR A 28 -32.46 20.19 11.55
CA THR A 28 -32.70 19.71 10.19
C THR A 28 -32.83 20.85 9.18
N CYS A 29 -33.54 21.91 9.53
CA CYS A 29 -33.73 23.09 8.69
C CYS A 29 -32.41 23.80 8.42
N TRP A 30 -31.61 24.05 9.45
CA TRP A 30 -30.30 24.72 9.31
C TRP A 30 -29.31 23.90 8.48
N LEU A 31 -29.25 22.58 8.67
CA LEU A 31 -28.45 21.69 7.84
C LEU A 31 -28.86 21.75 6.37
N LYS A 32 -30.17 21.61 6.11
CA LYS A 32 -30.73 21.71 4.74
C LYS A 32 -30.45 23.04 4.11
N CYS A 33 -30.57 24.15 4.84
CA CYS A 33 -30.27 25.49 4.37
C CYS A 33 -28.81 25.62 3.91
N GLY A 34 -27.86 25.12 4.71
CA GLY A 34 -26.45 25.10 4.35
C GLY A 34 -26.16 24.21 3.13
N ASP A 35 -26.73 22.98 3.10
CA ASP A 35 -26.56 22.05 1.98
C ASP A 35 -27.11 22.60 0.66
N TRP A 36 -28.27 23.23 0.66
CA TRP A 36 -28.87 23.79 -0.54
C TRP A 36 -28.10 25.00 -1.04
N ARG A 37 -27.62 25.88 -0.15
CA ARG A 37 -26.74 26.98 -0.53
C ARG A 37 -25.45 26.49 -1.16
N LEU A 38 -24.88 25.42 -0.63
CA LEU A 38 -23.69 24.79 -1.20
C LEU A 38 -23.97 24.14 -2.57
N ALA A 39 -25.14 23.46 -2.72
CA ALA A 39 -25.54 22.77 -3.95
C ALA A 39 -25.92 23.70 -5.09
N LEU A 40 -26.37 24.92 -4.78
CA LEU A 40 -26.69 25.96 -5.79
C LEU A 40 -25.47 26.54 -6.49
N ARG A 41 -24.30 26.21 -6.00
CA ARG A 41 -23.04 26.68 -6.56
C ARG A 41 -22.64 25.91 -7.81
N PRO A 42 -22.16 26.56 -8.88
CA PRO A 42 -21.56 25.89 -10.01
C PRO A 42 -20.31 25.12 -9.57
N PRO A 43 -20.09 23.87 -10.03
CA PRO A 43 -18.88 23.11 -9.72
C PRO A 43 -17.63 23.85 -10.26
N GLY A 44 -16.58 23.92 -9.42
CA GLY A 44 -15.30 24.54 -9.80
C GLY A 44 -15.16 26.04 -9.55
N VAL A 45 -16.24 26.75 -9.11
CA VAL A 45 -16.16 28.17 -8.77
C VAL A 45 -15.79 28.39 -7.31
N GLU A 46 -14.85 29.29 -7.00
CA GLU A 46 -14.50 29.66 -5.62
C GLU A 46 -15.68 30.30 -4.88
N LEU A 47 -15.74 30.07 -3.56
CA LEU A 47 -16.77 30.69 -2.72
C LEU A 47 -16.47 32.16 -2.52
N SER A 48 -17.45 33.01 -2.84
CA SER A 48 -17.38 34.42 -2.42
C SER A 48 -17.55 34.53 -0.91
N ASP A 49 -16.94 35.54 -0.30
CA ASP A 49 -16.94 35.73 1.16
C ASP A 49 -18.35 35.81 1.76
N SER A 50 -19.29 36.43 1.06
CA SER A 50 -20.68 36.55 1.50
C SER A 50 -21.41 35.20 1.53
N VAL A 51 -21.28 34.42 0.47
CA VAL A 51 -21.92 33.08 0.38
C VAL A 51 -21.27 32.10 1.38
N ALA A 52 -19.96 32.17 1.53
CA ALA A 52 -19.24 31.38 2.51
C ALA A 52 -19.70 31.67 3.94
N THR A 53 -19.88 32.96 4.27
CA THR A 53 -20.36 33.40 5.59
C THR A 53 -21.78 32.90 5.85
N ASP A 54 -22.69 33.01 4.87
CA ASP A 54 -24.07 32.52 5.01
C ASP A 54 -24.17 31.01 5.25
N ILE A 55 -23.33 30.22 4.55
CA ILE A 55 -23.26 28.78 4.74
C ILE A 55 -22.70 28.46 6.12
N LEU A 56 -21.62 29.14 6.54
CA LEU A 56 -21.03 28.95 7.87
C LEU A 56 -22.00 29.28 9.00
N VAL A 57 -22.75 30.39 8.86
CA VAL A 57 -23.77 30.77 9.85
C VAL A 57 -24.87 29.70 9.95
N SER A 58 -25.27 29.12 8.83
CA SER A 58 -26.29 28.05 8.81
C SER A 58 -25.77 26.80 9.56
N TYR A 59 -24.56 26.34 9.26
CA TYR A 59 -23.99 25.17 9.92
C TYR A 59 -23.64 25.45 11.39
N LYS A 60 -23.20 26.66 11.74
CA LYS A 60 -22.96 27.06 13.14
C LYS A 60 -24.25 26.99 13.95
N ARG A 61 -25.36 27.55 13.45
CA ARG A 61 -26.68 27.46 14.08
C ARG A 61 -27.17 26.01 14.24
N ALA A 62 -26.85 25.14 13.27
CA ALA A 62 -27.13 23.72 13.39
C ALA A 62 -26.34 23.08 14.56
N THR A 63 -25.06 23.43 14.76
CA THR A 63 -24.27 22.92 15.91
C THR A 63 -24.75 23.48 17.24
N GLU A 64 -25.20 24.74 17.30
CA GLU A 64 -25.80 25.35 18.49
C GLU A 64 -27.14 24.72 18.86
N ALA A 65 -27.95 24.29 17.88
CA ALA A 65 -29.18 23.53 18.10
C ALA A 65 -28.89 22.15 18.72
N VAL A 66 -27.85 21.44 18.23
CA VAL A 66 -27.41 20.15 18.83
C VAL A 66 -26.97 20.31 20.28
N GLN A 67 -26.27 21.39 20.62
CA GLN A 67 -25.82 21.61 22.01
C GLN A 67 -26.98 21.90 22.99
N ARG A 68 -28.10 22.36 22.50
CA ARG A 68 -29.32 22.63 23.29
C ARG A 68 -30.26 21.43 23.36
N SER A 69 -30.26 20.59 22.34
CA SER A 69 -31.08 19.38 22.30
C SER A 69 -30.36 18.21 22.95
N SER A 70 -31.13 17.22 23.39
CA SER A 70 -30.58 15.92 23.87
C SER A 70 -30.10 15.01 22.73
N SER A 71 -30.29 15.41 21.46
CA SER A 71 -29.88 14.64 20.31
C SER A 71 -28.44 14.92 19.90
N SER A 72 -27.68 13.86 19.60
CA SER A 72 -26.32 13.97 19.09
C SER A 72 -26.30 13.88 17.57
N SER A 73 -25.96 14.96 16.87
CA SER A 73 -25.90 14.96 15.41
C SER A 73 -24.47 15.07 14.88
N TYR A 74 -23.94 13.92 14.44
CA TYR A 74 -22.68 13.85 13.71
C TYR A 74 -22.63 14.83 12.53
N ARG A 75 -23.72 14.89 11.74
CA ARG A 75 -23.79 15.67 10.49
C ARG A 75 -23.59 17.17 10.71
N ALA A 76 -24.08 17.71 11.82
CA ALA A 76 -23.92 19.15 12.11
C ALA A 76 -22.45 19.53 12.30
N PHE A 77 -21.75 18.78 13.17
CA PHE A 77 -20.33 19.01 13.43
C PHE A 77 -19.47 18.73 12.20
N HIS A 78 -19.74 17.64 11.46
CA HIS A 78 -19.07 17.30 10.21
C HIS A 78 -19.17 18.42 9.17
N SER A 79 -20.39 18.89 8.85
CA SER A 79 -20.61 19.90 7.83
C SER A 79 -19.97 21.24 8.20
N TRP A 80 -20.07 21.62 9.47
CA TRP A 80 -19.44 22.83 9.99
C TRP A 80 -17.91 22.79 9.96
N ALA A 81 -17.32 21.68 10.41
CA ALA A 81 -15.87 21.46 10.37
C ALA A 81 -15.34 21.45 8.94
N LEU A 82 -15.99 20.67 8.05
CA LEU A 82 -15.58 20.54 6.65
C LEU A 82 -15.62 21.87 5.91
N MET A 83 -16.66 22.69 6.16
CA MET A 83 -16.77 24.02 5.54
C MET A 83 -15.65 24.96 5.99
N ASN A 84 -15.36 25.01 7.29
CA ASN A 84 -14.24 25.79 7.82
C ASN A 84 -12.90 25.32 7.24
N PHE A 85 -12.67 24.01 7.15
CA PHE A 85 -11.46 23.43 6.57
C PHE A 85 -11.28 23.83 5.10
N ARG A 86 -12.34 23.72 4.28
CA ARG A 86 -12.31 24.11 2.85
C ARG A 86 -11.99 25.59 2.67
N LEU A 87 -12.56 26.45 3.49
CA LEU A 87 -12.26 27.88 3.46
C LEU A 87 -10.81 28.19 3.85
N ALA A 88 -10.31 27.52 4.89
CA ALA A 88 -8.90 27.65 5.27
C ALA A 88 -7.97 27.21 4.12
N GLU A 89 -8.31 26.16 3.40
CA GLU A 89 -7.52 25.69 2.25
C GLU A 89 -7.61 26.66 1.06
N GLN A 90 -8.81 27.19 0.75
CA GLN A 90 -9.02 28.16 -0.32
C GLN A 90 -8.21 29.43 -0.06
N ILE A 91 -8.31 30.03 1.14
CA ILE A 91 -7.58 31.26 1.50
C ILE A 91 -6.07 31.01 1.47
N SER A 92 -5.60 29.90 2.06
CA SER A 92 -4.17 29.54 2.04
C SER A 92 -3.65 29.25 0.62
N GLY A 93 -4.47 28.72 -0.26
CA GLY A 93 -4.15 28.51 -1.68
C GLY A 93 -3.98 29.83 -2.42
N ASN A 94 -4.90 30.76 -2.23
CA ASN A 94 -4.88 32.09 -2.86
C ASN A 94 -3.71 32.96 -2.36
N GLU A 95 -3.35 32.87 -1.06
CA GLU A 95 -2.17 33.55 -0.52
C GLU A 95 -0.86 33.04 -1.16
N LYS A 96 -0.74 31.72 -1.41
CA LYS A 96 0.42 31.15 -2.11
C LYS A 96 0.56 31.65 -3.53
N ILE A 97 -0.52 31.76 -4.26
CA ILE A 97 -0.53 32.27 -5.64
C ILE A 97 -0.11 33.74 -5.68
N ARG A 98 -0.57 34.56 -4.73
CA ARG A 98 -0.24 36.00 -4.65
C ARG A 98 1.19 36.26 -4.19
N ALA A 99 1.74 35.44 -3.29
CA ALA A 99 3.06 35.67 -2.70
C ALA A 99 4.23 35.13 -3.54
N GLY A 100 3.99 34.25 -4.51
CA GLY A 100 5.04 33.67 -5.36
C GLY A 100 6.12 32.86 -4.61
N THR A 101 5.96 32.63 -3.31
CA THR A 101 6.93 31.98 -2.43
C THR A 101 6.32 30.76 -1.72
N SER A 102 7.11 29.71 -1.64
CA SER A 102 6.76 28.42 -1.02
C SER A 102 6.52 28.51 0.51
N MET A 103 6.85 29.62 1.13
CA MET A 103 6.74 29.91 2.57
C MET A 103 5.87 31.17 2.79
N ALA A 104 4.61 31.14 2.35
CA ALA A 104 3.67 32.17 2.80
C ALA A 104 3.48 32.04 4.31
N ASN A 105 3.74 33.10 5.05
CA ASN A 105 3.38 33.21 6.48
C ASN A 105 1.88 32.93 6.59
N LYS A 106 1.54 31.80 7.21
CA LYS A 106 0.14 31.38 7.43
C LYS A 106 -0.54 32.49 8.22
N SER A 107 -1.49 33.19 7.60
CA SER A 107 -2.15 34.33 8.23
C SER A 107 -2.73 33.93 9.59
N PRO A 108 -2.37 34.61 10.68
CA PRO A 108 -2.91 34.30 12.01
C PRO A 108 -4.44 34.36 12.05
N THR A 109 -5.04 35.21 11.23
CA THR A 109 -6.48 35.36 11.11
C THR A 109 -7.16 34.10 10.57
N VAL A 110 -6.64 33.51 9.48
CA VAL A 110 -7.17 32.27 8.88
C VAL A 110 -7.10 31.12 9.88
N ILE A 111 -5.99 31.02 10.61
CA ILE A 111 -5.78 29.97 11.58
C ILE A 111 -6.78 30.06 12.73
N ASN A 112 -6.92 31.25 13.32
CA ASN A 112 -7.82 31.42 14.44
C ASN A 112 -9.29 31.35 14.03
N THR A 113 -9.63 31.84 12.84
CA THR A 113 -11.03 31.93 12.38
C THR A 113 -11.54 30.60 11.83
N HIS A 114 -10.71 29.83 11.14
CA HIS A 114 -11.18 28.66 10.42
C HIS A 114 -10.49 27.36 10.84
N VAL A 115 -9.15 27.33 10.99
CA VAL A 115 -8.42 26.07 11.28
C VAL A 115 -8.76 25.53 12.66
N ILE A 116 -8.71 26.38 13.71
CA ILE A 116 -9.02 25.95 15.09
C ILE A 116 -10.48 25.51 15.20
N VAL A 117 -11.38 26.24 14.52
CA VAL A 117 -12.80 25.90 14.48
C VAL A 117 -13.03 24.56 13.76
N ALA A 118 -12.36 24.32 12.65
CA ALA A 118 -12.42 23.06 11.93
C ALA A 118 -11.92 21.89 12.80
N VAL A 119 -10.79 22.05 13.49
CA VAL A 119 -10.23 21.04 14.41
C VAL A 119 -11.24 20.69 15.51
N LYS A 120 -11.80 21.68 16.21
CA LYS A 120 -12.83 21.47 17.25
C LYS A 120 -14.05 20.73 16.70
N GLY A 121 -14.52 21.14 15.52
CA GLY A 121 -15.66 20.52 14.88
C GLY A 121 -15.39 19.08 14.43
N PHE A 122 -14.20 18.77 13.88
CA PHE A 122 -13.82 17.39 13.56
C PHE A 122 -13.70 16.51 14.79
N VAL A 123 -13.07 16.99 15.86
CA VAL A 123 -13.00 16.26 17.14
C VAL A 123 -14.40 15.91 17.65
N GLN A 124 -15.32 16.86 17.67
CA GLN A 124 -16.71 16.61 18.08
C GLN A 124 -17.45 15.68 17.14
N ALA A 125 -17.29 15.84 15.82
CA ALA A 125 -17.89 14.96 14.84
C ALA A 125 -17.42 13.51 15.03
N ILE A 126 -16.11 13.31 15.18
CA ILE A 126 -15.52 11.99 15.37
C ILE A 126 -16.01 11.36 16.68
N SER A 127 -15.99 12.09 17.80
CA SER A 127 -16.42 11.58 19.11
C SER A 127 -17.90 11.13 19.13
N VAL A 128 -18.77 11.83 18.39
CA VAL A 128 -20.18 11.46 18.23
C VAL A 128 -20.35 10.31 17.22
N GLY A 129 -19.51 10.30 16.18
CA GLY A 129 -19.62 9.36 15.05
C GLY A 129 -19.02 7.97 15.30
N THR A 130 -18.09 7.83 16.26
CA THR A 130 -17.39 6.56 16.52
C THR A 130 -18.30 5.39 16.88
N LYS A 131 -19.44 5.67 17.51
CA LYS A 131 -20.47 4.64 17.81
C LYS A 131 -21.14 4.06 16.56
N ARG A 132 -20.97 4.69 15.39
CA ARG A 132 -21.52 4.27 14.09
C ARG A 132 -20.45 4.44 13.01
N TRP A 133 -19.48 3.53 12.96
CA TRP A 133 -18.44 3.58 11.94
C TRP A 133 -19.00 3.89 10.55
N SER A 134 -18.68 5.05 10.04
CA SER A 134 -19.09 5.49 8.70
C SER A 134 -17.89 5.98 7.92
N ALA A 135 -17.96 5.91 6.59
CA ALA A 135 -16.95 6.49 5.70
C ALA A 135 -16.67 7.97 6.02
N SER A 136 -17.69 8.68 6.51
CA SER A 136 -17.57 10.09 6.90
C SER A 136 -16.68 10.30 8.12
N VAL A 137 -16.71 9.40 9.12
CA VAL A 137 -15.81 9.47 10.29
C VAL A 137 -14.35 9.28 9.87
N GLN A 138 -14.08 8.32 8.99
CA GLN A 138 -12.73 8.12 8.46
C GLN A 138 -12.24 9.35 7.66
N GLN A 139 -13.14 9.98 6.89
CA GLN A 139 -12.83 11.24 6.20
C GLN A 139 -12.48 12.35 7.18
N ASP A 140 -13.25 12.49 8.27
CA ASP A 140 -12.99 13.51 9.30
C ASP A 140 -11.67 13.26 10.03
N MET A 141 -11.32 12.00 10.30
CA MET A 141 -10.01 11.63 10.81
C MET A 141 -8.87 12.07 9.87
N LEU A 142 -9.01 11.83 8.57
CA LEU A 142 -8.02 12.26 7.57
C LEU A 142 -7.93 13.78 7.47
N ASN A 143 -9.04 14.50 7.56
CA ASN A 143 -9.08 15.95 7.57
C ASN A 143 -8.42 16.52 8.85
N LEU A 144 -8.69 15.92 10.01
CA LEU A 144 -8.04 16.28 11.27
C LEU A 144 -6.52 16.08 11.20
N LEU A 145 -6.05 14.96 10.64
CA LEU A 145 -4.63 14.73 10.38
C LEU A 145 -4.05 15.74 9.38
N SER A 146 -4.81 16.14 8.38
CA SER A 146 -4.39 17.20 7.44
C SER A 146 -4.20 18.53 8.15
N CYS A 147 -5.09 18.88 9.10
CA CYS A 147 -4.91 20.06 9.96
C CYS A 147 -3.64 19.94 10.82
N LEU A 148 -3.40 18.79 11.44
CA LEU A 148 -2.19 18.53 12.22
C LEU A 148 -0.90 18.69 11.39
N PHE A 149 -0.84 18.07 10.22
CA PHE A 149 0.39 18.10 9.41
C PHE A 149 0.64 19.45 8.71
N LYS A 150 -0.42 20.20 8.38
CA LYS A 150 -0.28 21.50 7.72
C LYS A 150 -0.07 22.66 8.70
N TYR A 151 -0.73 22.61 9.85
CA TYR A 151 -0.82 23.74 10.77
C TYR A 151 -0.34 23.43 12.20
N GLY A 152 0.02 22.19 12.50
CA GLY A 152 0.38 21.74 13.86
C GLY A 152 1.71 22.26 14.41
N GLU A 153 2.51 22.98 13.60
CA GLU A 153 3.66 23.75 14.10
C GLU A 153 3.23 24.94 14.97
N LEU A 154 2.00 25.41 14.77
CA LEU A 154 1.43 26.50 15.55
C LEU A 154 0.90 25.96 16.86
N GLN A 155 1.35 26.52 17.96
CA GLN A 155 1.07 26.02 19.32
C GLN A 155 -0.44 25.95 19.60
N ASN A 156 -1.21 26.95 19.17
CA ASN A 156 -2.67 26.97 19.36
C ASN A 156 -3.38 25.81 18.66
N VAL A 157 -2.87 25.35 17.50
CA VAL A 157 -3.44 24.24 16.76
C VAL A 157 -3.04 22.91 17.41
N SER A 158 -1.76 22.74 17.74
CA SER A 158 -1.28 21.51 18.37
C SER A 158 -1.88 21.29 19.75
N THR A 159 -2.05 22.32 20.56
CA THR A 159 -2.74 22.22 21.85
C THR A 159 -4.21 21.87 21.67
N THR A 160 -4.94 22.53 20.77
CA THR A 160 -6.36 22.22 20.52
C THR A 160 -6.55 20.77 20.04
N ILE A 161 -5.64 20.25 19.23
CA ILE A 161 -5.69 18.85 18.80
C ILE A 161 -5.39 17.92 19.98
N ASN A 162 -4.37 18.21 20.74
CA ASN A 162 -3.97 17.39 21.89
C ASN A 162 -5.09 17.32 22.96
N ASP A 163 -5.71 18.44 23.27
CA ASP A 163 -6.84 18.52 24.20
C ASP A 163 -8.07 17.74 23.68
N GLY A 164 -8.26 17.72 22.35
CA GLY A 164 -9.34 16.98 21.71
C GLY A 164 -9.10 15.47 21.59
N MET A 165 -7.85 15.01 21.61
CA MET A 165 -7.51 13.58 21.42
C MET A 165 -8.13 12.67 22.46
N ASP A 166 -8.30 13.14 23.71
CA ASP A 166 -8.87 12.33 24.79
C ASP A 166 -10.37 12.05 24.62
N SER A 167 -11.06 12.87 23.84
CA SER A 167 -12.47 12.67 23.49
C SER A 167 -12.70 11.70 22.33
N ILE A 168 -11.65 11.33 21.60
CA ILE A 168 -11.71 10.40 20.46
C ILE A 168 -11.33 9.00 20.93
N GLU A 169 -12.20 8.02 20.65
CA GLU A 169 -11.93 6.61 20.97
C GLU A 169 -10.66 6.13 20.25
N MET A 170 -9.80 5.36 20.95
CA MET A 170 -8.53 4.87 20.39
C MET A 170 -8.73 4.02 19.13
N GLU A 171 -9.85 3.31 19.05
CA GLU A 171 -10.23 2.48 17.93
C GLU A 171 -10.38 3.26 16.61
N ALA A 172 -10.79 4.53 16.69
CA ALA A 172 -10.91 5.39 15.51
C ALA A 172 -9.54 5.66 14.85
N TRP A 173 -8.48 5.72 15.67
CA TRP A 173 -7.12 5.95 15.16
C TRP A 173 -6.53 4.76 14.40
N LEU A 174 -7.03 3.54 14.64
CA LEU A 174 -6.60 2.35 13.89
C LEU A 174 -6.89 2.49 12.39
N GLY A 175 -8.01 3.13 12.03
CA GLY A 175 -8.40 3.36 10.62
C GLY A 175 -7.43 4.27 9.85
N VAL A 176 -6.63 5.08 10.54
CA VAL A 176 -5.66 6.03 9.96
C VAL A 176 -4.22 5.78 10.44
N LEU A 177 -3.98 4.64 11.07
CA LEU A 177 -2.66 4.24 11.58
C LEU A 177 -1.55 4.35 10.51
N PRO A 178 -1.77 3.95 9.26
CA PRO A 178 -0.76 4.08 8.23
C PRO A 178 -0.35 5.53 7.93
N GLN A 179 -1.29 6.47 8.01
CA GLN A 179 -1.00 7.88 7.80
C GLN A 179 -0.18 8.47 8.95
N LEU A 180 -0.43 8.02 10.19
CA LEU A 180 0.37 8.37 11.36
C LEU A 180 1.80 7.87 11.22
N LEU A 181 1.97 6.59 10.91
CA LEU A 181 3.28 5.95 10.76
C LEU A 181 4.09 6.50 9.58
N ALA A 182 3.45 6.89 8.49
CA ALA A 182 4.12 7.53 7.35
C ALA A 182 4.82 8.84 7.73
N ARG A 183 4.35 9.54 8.77
CA ARG A 183 4.85 10.84 9.25
C ARG A 183 5.63 10.78 10.56
N ILE A 184 5.99 9.59 11.04
CA ILE A 184 6.66 9.35 12.33
C ILE A 184 7.96 10.16 12.51
N HIS A 185 8.66 10.46 11.41
CA HIS A 185 9.95 11.17 11.36
C HIS A 185 9.81 12.65 10.94
N ILE A 186 8.62 13.24 11.10
CA ILE A 186 8.38 14.65 10.76
C ILE A 186 9.36 15.56 11.49
N LYS A 187 9.89 16.58 10.78
CA LYS A 187 10.92 17.48 11.33
C LYS A 187 10.42 18.34 12.50
N SER A 188 9.14 18.75 12.44
CA SER A 188 8.52 19.57 13.49
C SER A 188 8.44 18.81 14.82
N GLN A 189 9.10 19.33 15.86
CA GLN A 189 9.12 18.72 17.19
C GLN A 189 7.71 18.71 17.83
N ALA A 190 6.92 19.77 17.63
CA ALA A 190 5.57 19.87 18.17
C ALA A 190 4.66 18.77 17.61
N ILE A 191 4.67 18.57 16.30
CA ILE A 191 3.86 17.52 15.65
C ILE A 191 4.38 16.13 16.03
N ARG A 192 5.71 15.96 16.10
CA ARG A 192 6.33 14.68 16.45
C ARG A 192 5.96 14.24 17.86
N SER A 193 5.97 15.15 18.84
CA SER A 193 5.60 14.82 20.22
C SER A 193 4.14 14.35 20.32
N VAL A 194 3.22 15.03 19.62
CA VAL A 194 1.81 14.64 19.55
C VAL A 194 1.65 13.25 18.92
N LEU A 195 2.31 13.00 17.78
CA LEU A 195 2.24 11.71 17.10
C LEU A 195 2.82 10.56 17.94
N HIS A 196 3.97 10.77 18.57
CA HIS A 196 4.60 9.73 19.39
C HIS A 196 3.75 9.42 20.64
N SER A 197 3.22 10.43 21.32
CA SER A 197 2.30 10.24 22.45
C SER A 197 1.07 9.42 22.03
N LEU A 198 0.45 9.78 20.91
CA LEU A 198 -0.70 9.06 20.37
C LEU A 198 -0.35 7.60 20.01
N LEU A 199 0.78 7.37 19.33
CA LEU A 199 1.20 6.03 18.92
C LEU A 199 1.58 5.15 20.13
N ILE A 200 2.16 5.70 21.19
CA ILE A 200 2.42 4.98 22.44
C ILE A 200 1.10 4.57 23.09
N ARG A 201 0.15 5.50 23.25
CA ARG A 201 -1.19 5.20 23.81
C ARG A 201 -1.92 4.13 22.98
N LEU A 202 -1.88 4.26 21.65
CA LEU A 202 -2.47 3.30 20.74
C LEU A 202 -1.80 1.93 20.87
N GLY A 203 -0.48 1.89 20.96
CA GLY A 203 0.29 0.66 21.12
C GLY A 203 0.11 -0.02 22.47
N THR A 204 -0.13 0.74 23.54
CA THR A 204 -0.46 0.18 24.86
C THR A 204 -1.84 -0.50 24.83
N LYS A 205 -2.83 0.10 24.16
CA LYS A 205 -4.19 -0.46 24.06
C LYS A 205 -4.32 -1.54 22.99
N HIS A 206 -3.66 -1.36 21.84
CA HIS A 206 -3.76 -2.20 20.65
C HIS A 206 -2.39 -2.63 20.12
N PRO A 207 -1.55 -3.33 20.90
CA PRO A 207 -0.17 -3.64 20.52
C PRO A 207 -0.09 -4.46 19.21
N GLN A 208 -1.00 -5.41 19.01
CA GLN A 208 -1.04 -6.24 17.81
C GLN A 208 -1.15 -5.43 16.50
N ALA A 209 -1.89 -4.33 16.51
CA ALA A 209 -2.10 -3.51 15.33
C ALA A 209 -0.81 -2.80 14.85
N LEU A 210 0.15 -2.57 15.76
CA LEU A 210 1.38 -1.86 15.46
C LEU A 210 2.55 -2.78 15.10
N MET A 211 2.51 -4.07 15.41
CA MET A 211 3.66 -4.97 15.28
C MET A 211 4.21 -5.03 13.85
N TYR A 212 3.39 -5.43 12.87
CA TYR A 212 3.84 -5.51 11.47
C TYR A 212 4.21 -4.14 10.90
N PRO A 213 3.40 -3.08 11.03
CA PRO A 213 3.77 -1.76 10.53
C PRO A 213 5.06 -1.18 11.11
N LEU A 214 5.31 -1.33 12.41
CA LEU A 214 6.56 -0.87 13.04
C LEU A 214 7.76 -1.69 12.58
N SER A 215 7.60 -3.01 12.37
CA SER A 215 8.65 -3.87 11.85
C SER A 215 9.15 -3.42 10.46
N VAL A 216 8.26 -2.87 9.62
CA VAL A 216 8.62 -2.26 8.33
C VAL A 216 9.47 -1.01 8.51
N LEU A 217 9.07 -0.14 9.45
CA LEU A 217 9.76 1.13 9.69
C LEU A 217 11.17 0.93 10.25
N LEU A 218 11.39 -0.10 11.07
CA LEU A 218 12.71 -0.49 11.57
C LEU A 218 13.68 -0.90 10.47
N LYS A 219 13.16 -1.38 9.33
CA LYS A 219 13.94 -1.78 8.14
C LYS A 219 13.98 -0.69 7.07
N SER A 220 13.56 0.53 7.42
CA SER A 220 13.59 1.66 6.49
C SER A 220 15.04 2.09 6.19
N PRO A 221 15.38 2.43 4.93
CA PRO A 221 16.65 3.02 4.59
C PRO A 221 16.81 4.46 5.13
N VAL A 222 15.70 5.12 5.50
CA VAL A 222 15.70 6.47 6.07
C VAL A 222 16.02 6.40 7.56
N VAL A 223 17.20 6.90 7.96
CA VAL A 223 17.73 6.79 9.34
C VAL A 223 16.79 7.40 10.37
N GLU A 224 16.26 8.60 10.12
CA GLU A 224 15.37 9.30 11.05
C GLU A 224 14.07 8.51 11.30
N ARG A 225 13.56 7.84 10.26
CA ARG A 225 12.38 6.97 10.37
C ARG A 225 12.68 5.74 11.21
N LYS A 226 13.83 5.13 10.99
CA LYS A 226 14.30 3.96 11.75
C LYS A 226 14.46 4.30 13.23
N VAL A 227 15.15 5.38 13.57
CA VAL A 227 15.34 5.84 14.97
C VAL A 227 14.00 6.13 15.66
N ALA A 228 13.07 6.79 14.97
CA ALA A 228 11.74 7.03 15.52
C ALA A 228 10.96 5.73 15.78
N ALA A 229 11.06 4.75 14.88
CA ALA A 229 10.44 3.44 15.05
C ALA A 229 11.09 2.64 16.19
N GLU A 230 12.41 2.69 16.34
CA GLU A 230 13.14 2.08 17.45
C GLU A 230 12.70 2.62 18.81
N SER A 231 12.54 3.93 18.91
CA SER A 231 12.04 4.59 20.13
C SER A 231 10.64 4.09 20.51
N LEU A 232 9.71 4.01 19.55
CA LEU A 232 8.37 3.48 19.79
C LEU A 232 8.39 1.99 20.13
N MET A 233 9.16 1.19 19.41
CA MET A 233 9.26 -0.24 19.67
C MET A 233 9.82 -0.54 21.07
N ASN A 234 10.82 0.24 21.52
CA ASN A 234 11.36 0.13 22.87
C ASN A 234 10.32 0.49 23.94
N SER A 235 9.48 1.52 23.70
CA SER A 235 8.39 1.86 24.60
C SER A 235 7.35 0.72 24.67
N LEU A 236 7.02 0.08 23.54
CA LEU A 236 6.10 -1.06 23.51
C LEU A 236 6.70 -2.32 24.13
N LYS A 237 8.00 -2.53 23.98
CA LYS A 237 8.74 -3.63 24.60
C LYS A 237 8.62 -3.63 26.13
N ALA A 238 8.55 -2.48 26.76
CA ALA A 238 8.32 -2.36 28.19
C ALA A 238 6.96 -2.93 28.65
N HIS A 239 5.96 -2.93 27.79
CA HIS A 239 4.60 -3.43 28.08
C HIS A 239 4.35 -4.84 27.55
N SER A 240 4.97 -5.23 26.42
CA SER A 240 4.69 -6.48 25.69
C SER A 240 5.97 -7.04 25.06
N ASN A 241 6.95 -7.41 25.88
CA ASN A 241 8.27 -7.85 25.40
C ASN A 241 8.20 -9.08 24.48
N ALA A 242 7.48 -10.12 24.90
CA ALA A 242 7.36 -11.36 24.12
C ALA A 242 6.77 -11.08 22.72
N LEU A 243 5.69 -10.32 22.65
CA LEU A 243 5.04 -9.96 21.39
C LEU A 243 5.98 -9.20 20.44
N VAL A 244 6.77 -8.26 20.97
CA VAL A 244 7.73 -7.48 20.16
C VAL A 244 8.83 -8.38 19.62
N GLU A 245 9.40 -9.26 20.45
CA GLU A 245 10.46 -10.20 20.02
C GLU A 245 9.95 -11.19 18.97
N GLU A 246 8.75 -11.73 19.17
CA GLU A 246 8.09 -12.60 18.20
C GLU A 246 7.82 -11.89 16.87
N ALA A 247 7.30 -10.66 16.90
CA ALA A 247 7.04 -9.88 15.69
C ALA A 247 8.31 -9.58 14.89
N LEU A 248 9.41 -9.24 15.57
CA LEU A 248 10.71 -9.01 14.94
C LEU A 248 11.28 -10.29 14.35
N MET A 249 11.21 -11.40 15.07
CA MET A 249 11.64 -12.71 14.61
C MET A 249 10.83 -13.14 13.38
N VAL A 250 9.51 -13.18 13.48
CA VAL A 250 8.62 -13.60 12.39
C VAL A 250 8.83 -12.74 11.14
N SER A 251 8.87 -11.39 11.30
CA SER A 251 9.08 -10.49 10.18
C SER A 251 10.45 -10.71 9.50
N SER A 252 11.52 -10.93 10.26
CA SER A 252 12.85 -11.13 9.71
C SER A 252 12.97 -12.48 9.00
N GLU A 253 12.41 -13.52 9.58
CA GLU A 253 12.46 -14.87 9.03
C GLU A 253 11.55 -15.03 7.80
N LEU A 254 10.38 -14.36 7.77
CA LEU A 254 9.54 -14.33 6.57
C LEU A 254 10.26 -13.63 5.40
N ILE A 255 10.98 -12.52 5.65
CA ILE A 255 11.79 -11.87 4.62
C ILE A 255 12.89 -12.81 4.09
N ARG A 256 13.56 -13.56 4.98
CA ARG A 256 14.55 -14.56 4.59
C ARG A 256 13.97 -15.64 3.67
N VAL A 257 12.75 -16.10 3.96
CA VAL A 257 12.04 -17.07 3.10
C VAL A 257 11.55 -16.42 1.80
N ALA A 258 11.17 -15.14 1.83
CA ALA A 258 10.72 -14.41 0.66
C ALA A 258 11.81 -14.23 -0.40
N ILE A 259 13.07 -14.06 0.02
CA ILE A 259 14.20 -13.76 -0.86
C ILE A 259 15.37 -14.67 -0.45
N LEU A 260 15.54 -15.77 -1.17
CA LEU A 260 16.65 -16.68 -0.94
C LEU A 260 17.95 -16.12 -1.52
N TRP A 261 19.10 -16.50 -0.97
CA TRP A 261 20.41 -16.10 -1.50
C TRP A 261 20.59 -16.43 -2.98
N LEU A 262 20.04 -17.55 -3.44
CA LEU A 262 20.09 -17.93 -4.86
C LEU A 262 19.43 -16.89 -5.77
N GLU A 263 18.28 -16.37 -5.35
CA GLU A 263 17.52 -15.36 -6.10
C GLU A 263 18.13 -13.98 -5.96
N LEU A 264 18.54 -13.63 -4.73
CA LEU A 264 19.20 -12.37 -4.45
C LEU A 264 20.48 -12.18 -5.28
N TRP A 265 21.29 -13.24 -5.41
CA TRP A 265 22.49 -13.21 -6.24
C TRP A 265 22.17 -13.23 -7.73
N HIS A 266 21.12 -13.93 -8.17
CA HIS A 266 20.69 -13.88 -9.56
C HIS A 266 20.32 -12.47 -9.98
N GLU A 267 19.42 -11.83 -9.24
CA GLU A 267 18.94 -10.47 -9.50
C GLU A 267 20.07 -9.44 -9.37
N GLY A 268 20.87 -9.53 -8.32
CA GLY A 268 22.00 -8.62 -8.12
C GLY A 268 23.05 -8.72 -9.23
N LEU A 269 23.34 -9.91 -9.75
CA LEU A 269 24.26 -10.07 -10.89
C LEU A 269 23.63 -9.57 -12.21
N GLU A 270 22.34 -9.74 -12.41
CA GLU A 270 21.61 -9.19 -13.56
C GLU A 270 21.65 -7.66 -13.55
N ASP A 271 21.34 -7.04 -12.40
CA ASP A 271 21.39 -5.58 -12.23
C ASP A 271 22.82 -5.02 -12.38
N ALA A 272 23.80 -5.67 -11.76
CA ALA A 272 25.20 -5.29 -11.88
C ALA A 272 25.68 -5.38 -13.33
N SER A 273 25.28 -6.42 -14.07
CA SER A 273 25.60 -6.59 -15.50
C SER A 273 24.98 -5.50 -16.35
N ARG A 274 23.70 -5.15 -16.10
CA ARG A 274 23.01 -4.05 -16.79
C ARG A 274 23.70 -2.71 -16.56
N LEU A 275 24.07 -2.40 -15.32
CA LEU A 275 24.78 -1.18 -14.96
C LEU A 275 26.16 -1.10 -15.61
N TYR A 276 26.90 -2.22 -15.63
CA TYR A 276 28.25 -2.25 -16.19
C TYR A 276 28.24 -2.23 -17.73
N TYR A 277 27.58 -3.20 -18.37
CA TYR A 277 27.62 -3.35 -19.84
C TYR A 277 26.62 -2.44 -20.55
N GLY A 278 25.45 -2.19 -19.96
CA GLY A 278 24.40 -1.38 -20.59
C GLY A 278 24.58 0.12 -20.38
N GLU A 279 24.96 0.54 -19.17
CA GLU A 279 25.02 1.95 -18.79
C GLU A 279 26.45 2.47 -18.59
N GLY A 280 27.48 1.60 -18.61
CA GLY A 280 28.87 1.97 -18.32
C GLY A 280 29.07 2.49 -16.88
N ASN A 281 28.16 2.19 -15.98
CA ASN A 281 28.12 2.69 -14.61
C ASN A 281 28.80 1.72 -13.63
N VAL A 282 30.12 1.78 -13.52
CA VAL A 282 30.90 0.91 -12.62
C VAL A 282 30.59 1.21 -11.14
N SER A 283 30.36 2.46 -10.78
CA SER A 283 30.00 2.83 -9.40
C SER A 283 28.69 2.18 -8.98
N GLY A 284 27.65 2.30 -9.82
CA GLY A 284 26.36 1.64 -9.55
C GLY A 284 26.47 0.11 -9.47
N MET A 285 27.31 -0.50 -10.30
CA MET A 285 27.63 -1.93 -10.22
C MET A 285 28.23 -2.30 -8.86
N LEU A 286 29.20 -1.53 -8.36
CA LEU A 286 29.83 -1.77 -7.05
C LEU A 286 28.83 -1.57 -5.90
N ASP A 287 27.95 -0.57 -6.00
CA ASP A 287 26.88 -0.32 -5.01
C ASP A 287 25.90 -1.51 -4.89
N VAL A 288 25.75 -2.30 -5.94
CA VAL A 288 24.97 -3.54 -5.92
C VAL A 288 25.77 -4.72 -5.36
N LEU A 289 27.02 -4.91 -5.80
CA LEU A 289 27.81 -6.11 -5.48
C LEU A 289 28.39 -6.10 -4.04
N ILE A 290 28.84 -4.94 -3.54
CA ILE A 290 29.47 -4.82 -2.22
C ILE A 290 28.51 -5.28 -1.09
N PRO A 291 27.24 -4.85 -1.05
CA PRO A 291 26.30 -5.34 -0.04
C PRO A 291 26.05 -6.86 -0.11
N LEU A 292 26.04 -7.46 -1.31
CA LEU A 292 25.87 -8.91 -1.48
C LEU A 292 27.05 -9.67 -0.87
N HIS A 293 28.28 -9.22 -1.11
CA HIS A 293 29.47 -9.80 -0.50
C HIS A 293 29.50 -9.60 1.02
N ALA A 294 29.14 -8.42 1.50
CA ALA A 294 29.03 -8.16 2.94
C ALA A 294 28.01 -9.08 3.63
N GLN A 295 26.97 -9.52 2.91
CA GLN A 295 26.03 -10.51 3.42
C GLN A 295 26.66 -11.91 3.51
N LEU A 296 27.44 -12.33 2.51
CA LEU A 296 28.17 -13.60 2.55
C LEU A 296 29.21 -13.65 3.69
N GLU A 297 29.90 -12.54 3.94
CA GLU A 297 30.89 -12.40 5.01
C GLU A 297 30.28 -12.60 6.42
N LYS A 298 28.98 -12.27 6.61
CA LYS A 298 28.26 -12.56 7.87
C LYS A 298 28.07 -14.05 8.14
N GLY A 299 28.26 -14.89 7.13
CA GLY A 299 28.13 -16.34 7.22
C GLY A 299 26.69 -16.83 7.05
N ALA A 300 26.59 -18.14 6.78
CA ALA A 300 25.31 -18.83 6.59
C ALA A 300 24.71 -19.27 7.93
N SER A 301 23.47 -18.93 8.18
CA SER A 301 22.72 -19.29 9.38
C SER A 301 21.73 -20.43 9.15
N THR A 302 21.39 -20.75 7.91
CA THR A 302 20.44 -21.80 7.54
C THR A 302 21.11 -22.86 6.66
N ARG A 303 20.51 -24.05 6.61
CA ARG A 303 21.01 -25.14 5.76
C ARG A 303 21.02 -24.73 4.29
N ARG A 304 20.00 -24.03 3.83
CA ARG A 304 19.90 -23.57 2.45
C ARG A 304 21.00 -22.57 2.08
N GLU A 305 21.34 -21.67 3.01
CA GLU A 305 22.45 -20.73 2.84
C GLU A 305 23.81 -21.46 2.84
N GLN A 306 23.96 -22.49 3.68
CA GLN A 306 25.16 -23.33 3.68
C GLN A 306 25.35 -24.10 2.37
N GLU A 307 24.26 -24.62 1.79
CA GLU A 307 24.27 -25.28 0.47
C GLU A 307 24.65 -24.29 -0.63
N PHE A 308 24.18 -23.05 -0.55
CA PHE A 308 24.59 -21.98 -1.46
C PHE A 308 26.09 -21.68 -1.35
N LEU A 309 26.62 -21.52 -0.14
CA LEU A 309 28.06 -21.28 0.07
C LEU A 309 28.93 -22.44 -0.43
N LYS A 310 28.53 -23.69 -0.22
CA LYS A 310 29.23 -24.84 -0.77
C LYS A 310 29.28 -24.85 -2.28
N SER A 311 28.24 -24.38 -2.94
CA SER A 311 28.11 -24.41 -4.40
C SER A 311 28.77 -23.22 -5.09
N PHE A 312 28.75 -22.04 -4.49
CA PHE A 312 29.12 -20.78 -5.13
C PHE A 312 30.12 -19.95 -4.33
N GLY A 313 30.31 -20.25 -3.03
CA GLY A 313 31.05 -19.38 -2.12
C GLY A 313 32.51 -19.16 -2.53
N ARG A 314 33.18 -20.16 -3.10
CA ARG A 314 34.56 -20.03 -3.58
C ARG A 314 34.66 -19.06 -4.77
N ASP A 315 33.85 -19.31 -5.80
CA ASP A 315 33.86 -18.47 -7.03
C ASP A 315 33.50 -17.02 -6.69
N LEU A 316 32.54 -16.81 -5.77
CA LEU A 316 32.15 -15.46 -5.30
C LEU A 316 33.22 -14.79 -4.44
N LEU A 317 33.96 -15.54 -3.61
CA LEU A 317 35.06 -14.99 -2.83
C LEU A 317 36.22 -14.56 -3.73
N ASP A 318 36.57 -15.39 -4.71
CA ASP A 318 37.62 -15.06 -5.69
C ASP A 318 37.22 -13.82 -6.53
N ALA A 319 35.97 -13.74 -6.98
CA ALA A 319 35.44 -12.56 -7.65
C ALA A 319 35.50 -11.31 -6.76
N HIS A 320 35.16 -11.44 -5.46
CA HIS A 320 35.24 -10.33 -4.51
C HIS A 320 36.68 -9.83 -4.32
N ASN A 321 37.66 -10.73 -4.27
CA ASN A 321 39.07 -10.36 -4.18
C ASN A 321 39.50 -9.54 -5.41
N HIS A 322 39.11 -9.95 -6.61
CA HIS A 322 39.36 -9.19 -7.82
C HIS A 322 38.68 -7.80 -7.81
N ILE A 323 37.47 -7.67 -7.27
CA ILE A 323 36.81 -6.38 -7.07
C ILE A 323 37.57 -5.52 -6.05
N LYS A 324 38.07 -6.09 -4.95
CA LYS A 324 38.89 -5.38 -3.97
C LYS A 324 40.21 -4.89 -4.61
N ASP A 325 40.85 -5.70 -5.42
CA ASP A 325 42.08 -5.31 -6.18
C ASP A 325 41.78 -4.20 -7.18
N TYR A 326 40.66 -4.29 -7.91
CA TYR A 326 40.21 -3.22 -8.80
C TYR A 326 40.04 -1.89 -8.05
N VAL A 327 39.29 -1.90 -6.94
CA VAL A 327 39.06 -0.69 -6.13
C VAL A 327 40.38 -0.12 -5.58
N ARG A 328 41.29 -0.99 -5.12
CA ARG A 328 42.60 -0.59 -4.61
C ARG A 328 43.43 0.09 -5.71
N LEU A 329 43.60 -0.55 -6.87
CA LEU A 329 44.38 -0.03 -8.00
C LEU A 329 43.89 1.34 -8.50
N ILE A 330 42.56 1.51 -8.55
CA ILE A 330 41.97 2.80 -8.93
C ILE A 330 42.19 3.87 -7.85
N THR A 331 42.05 3.51 -6.57
CA THR A 331 42.28 4.44 -5.44
C THR A 331 43.75 4.87 -5.37
N ASP A 332 44.68 3.94 -5.51
CA ASP A 332 46.13 4.21 -5.49
C ASP A 332 46.57 5.08 -6.68
N SER A 333 45.86 5.00 -7.81
CA SER A 333 46.12 5.87 -8.98
C SER A 333 45.57 7.30 -8.81
N GLY A 334 44.97 7.62 -7.67
CA GLY A 334 44.41 8.95 -7.37
C GLY A 334 43.14 9.31 -8.16
N GLN A 335 42.55 8.35 -8.82
CA GLN A 335 41.38 8.53 -9.70
C GLN A 335 40.03 8.42 -9.02
N ILE A 336 39.96 7.97 -7.77
CA ILE A 336 38.73 7.93 -6.98
C ILE A 336 38.95 8.67 -5.65
N ILE A 337 38.14 9.70 -5.40
CA ILE A 337 38.01 10.30 -4.08
C ILE A 337 36.79 9.64 -3.43
N PRO A 338 36.95 8.86 -2.33
CA PRO A 338 35.80 8.34 -1.62
C PRO A 338 35.02 9.50 -0.98
N THR A 339 33.83 9.82 -1.46
CA THR A 339 32.93 10.70 -0.77
C THR A 339 32.06 9.88 0.18
N GLN A 340 31.77 10.42 1.36
CA GLN A 340 30.85 9.79 2.33
C GLN A 340 29.49 9.58 1.66
N GLY A 341 29.24 8.39 1.10
CA GLY A 341 27.96 8.00 0.52
C GLY A 341 27.95 7.62 -0.97
N GLY A 342 29.06 7.60 -1.68
CA GLY A 342 29.09 7.15 -3.07
C GLY A 342 30.46 7.36 -3.73
N PHE A 343 30.84 6.43 -4.57
CA PHE A 343 32.01 6.55 -5.44
C PHE A 343 31.71 7.52 -6.59
N MET A 344 32.63 8.45 -6.92
CA MET A 344 32.48 9.24 -8.14
C MET A 344 32.67 8.35 -9.38
N SER A 345 31.86 8.59 -10.40
CA SER A 345 31.82 7.81 -11.63
C SER A 345 33.19 7.70 -12.31
N PRO A 346 33.69 6.50 -12.61
CA PRO A 346 34.95 6.26 -13.30
C PRO A 346 34.93 6.68 -14.77
N ASN A 347 33.79 7.06 -15.34
CA ASN A 347 33.68 7.42 -16.77
C ASN A 347 34.57 8.60 -17.23
N GLN A 348 35.16 9.35 -16.30
CA GLN A 348 36.18 10.38 -16.63
C GLN A 348 37.62 9.85 -16.53
N ALA A 349 37.86 8.74 -15.83
CA ALA A 349 39.17 8.19 -15.56
C ALA A 349 39.71 7.24 -16.65
N VAL A 350 38.82 6.57 -17.39
CA VAL A 350 39.17 5.50 -18.37
C VAL A 350 39.85 6.00 -19.65
N ARG A 351 40.06 7.32 -19.80
CA ARG A 351 40.68 7.90 -21.04
C ARG A 351 42.18 8.04 -21.04
N SER A 352 42.91 7.69 -19.99
CA SER A 352 44.38 7.73 -19.99
C SER A 352 44.95 6.30 -19.93
N GLY A 353 45.60 5.86 -20.99
CA GLY A 353 46.27 4.55 -21.13
C GLY A 353 47.48 4.36 -20.22
N SER A 354 47.27 4.44 -18.89
CA SER A 354 48.30 4.14 -17.90
C SER A 354 48.32 2.61 -17.60
N PRO A 355 49.51 2.02 -17.32
CA PRO A 355 49.62 0.59 -16.99
C PRO A 355 48.74 0.16 -15.82
N ALA A 356 48.53 1.02 -14.83
CA ALA A 356 47.66 0.75 -13.67
C ALA A 356 46.18 0.59 -14.06
N ASN A 357 45.75 1.29 -15.12
CA ASN A 357 44.36 1.12 -15.63
C ASN A 357 44.18 -0.23 -16.33
N ALA A 358 45.21 -0.71 -17.03
CA ALA A 358 45.15 -2.03 -17.70
C ALA A 358 45.09 -3.18 -16.69
N GLU A 359 45.82 -3.09 -15.56
CA GLU A 359 45.74 -4.07 -14.47
C GLU A 359 44.41 -4.03 -13.74
N ALA A 360 43.86 -2.84 -13.50
CA ALA A 360 42.52 -2.69 -12.90
C ALA A 360 41.41 -3.25 -13.80
N GLU A 361 41.46 -2.96 -15.12
CA GLU A 361 40.51 -3.55 -16.07
C GLU A 361 40.63 -5.09 -16.15
N ALA A 362 41.88 -5.62 -16.10
CA ALA A 362 42.08 -7.07 -16.06
C ALA A 362 41.48 -7.71 -14.83
N ALA A 363 41.66 -7.10 -13.65
CA ALA A 363 41.03 -7.57 -12.40
C ALA A 363 39.50 -7.56 -12.48
N LEU A 364 38.93 -6.46 -13.03
CA LEU A 364 37.46 -6.36 -13.20
C LEU A 364 36.93 -7.41 -14.20
N ASN A 365 37.61 -7.68 -15.29
CA ASN A 365 37.22 -8.70 -16.26
C ASN A 365 37.30 -10.09 -15.66
N GLN A 366 38.32 -10.41 -14.85
CA GLN A 366 38.43 -11.68 -14.13
C GLN A 366 37.26 -11.87 -13.12
N ALA A 367 36.89 -10.80 -12.43
CA ALA A 367 35.70 -10.83 -11.56
C ALA A 367 34.42 -11.15 -12.36
N TRP A 368 34.25 -10.53 -13.54
CA TRP A 368 33.07 -10.76 -14.37
C TRP A 368 33.00 -12.18 -14.96
N ASP A 369 34.11 -12.79 -15.32
CA ASP A 369 34.14 -14.18 -15.78
C ASP A 369 33.63 -15.15 -14.70
N LEU A 370 34.01 -14.90 -13.45
CA LEU A 370 33.51 -15.67 -12.30
C LEU A 370 32.02 -15.38 -12.04
N TYR A 371 31.58 -14.11 -12.03
CA TYR A 371 30.18 -13.76 -11.85
C TYR A 371 29.29 -14.32 -12.95
N TYR A 372 29.74 -14.29 -14.20
CA TYR A 372 29.00 -14.89 -15.30
C TYR A 372 28.86 -16.40 -15.16
N THR A 373 29.91 -17.08 -14.73
CA THR A 373 29.88 -18.52 -14.45
C THR A 373 28.88 -18.85 -13.33
N VAL A 374 28.92 -18.09 -12.25
CA VAL A 374 27.96 -18.22 -11.13
C VAL A 374 26.54 -17.96 -11.60
N PHE A 375 26.32 -16.86 -12.32
CA PHE A 375 25.00 -16.49 -12.87
C PHE A 375 24.39 -17.59 -13.73
N ARG A 376 25.16 -18.15 -14.67
CA ARG A 376 24.68 -19.25 -15.53
C ARG A 376 24.28 -20.51 -14.72
N ARG A 377 25.06 -20.84 -13.70
CA ARG A 377 24.77 -21.98 -12.84
C ARG A 377 23.52 -21.75 -11.97
N ILE A 378 23.35 -20.53 -11.45
CA ILE A 378 22.15 -20.13 -10.70
C ILE A 378 20.93 -20.19 -11.62
N ASN A 379 21.00 -19.56 -12.79
CA ASN A 379 19.90 -19.52 -13.75
C ASN A 379 19.41 -20.92 -14.19
N LYS A 380 20.32 -21.89 -14.25
CA LYS A 380 19.96 -23.30 -14.51
C LYS A 380 19.24 -23.98 -13.34
N GLN A 381 19.53 -23.58 -12.10
CA GLN A 381 18.93 -24.19 -10.91
C GLN A 381 17.57 -23.58 -10.53
N LEU A 382 17.37 -22.29 -10.82
CA LEU A 382 16.17 -21.54 -10.43
C LEU A 382 14.84 -22.18 -10.90
N PRO A 383 14.67 -22.67 -12.13
CA PRO A 383 13.41 -23.28 -12.58
C PRO A 383 13.00 -24.53 -11.79
N GLY A 384 13.98 -25.26 -11.24
CA GLY A 384 13.75 -26.45 -10.41
C GLY A 384 13.28 -26.16 -8.98
N LEU A 385 13.30 -24.89 -8.57
CA LEU A 385 12.91 -24.48 -7.23
C LEU A 385 11.38 -24.28 -7.16
N THR A 386 10.64 -25.35 -6.94
CA THR A 386 9.17 -25.33 -6.89
C THR A 386 8.60 -25.52 -5.50
N THR A 387 9.38 -26.13 -4.59
CA THR A 387 8.97 -26.36 -3.20
C THR A 387 10.15 -26.11 -2.27
N LEU A 388 9.89 -25.51 -1.12
CA LEU A 388 10.85 -25.23 -0.08
C LEU A 388 10.39 -25.90 1.22
N GLU A 389 11.31 -26.53 1.91
CA GLU A 389 11.09 -26.99 3.29
C GLU A 389 11.43 -25.85 4.26
N LEU A 390 10.47 -25.43 5.06
CA LEU A 390 10.64 -24.31 6.00
C LEU A 390 11.78 -24.57 7.00
N ASN A 391 11.96 -25.82 7.43
CA ASN A 391 13.07 -26.20 8.33
C ASN A 391 14.47 -25.90 7.75
N GLN A 392 14.62 -25.98 6.43
CA GLN A 392 15.90 -25.70 5.76
C GLN A 392 16.11 -24.19 5.51
N CYS A 393 15.02 -23.45 5.26
CA CYS A 393 15.06 -22.02 4.93
C CYS A 393 14.98 -21.13 6.17
N SER A 394 14.18 -21.52 7.16
CA SER A 394 13.97 -20.80 8.41
C SER A 394 13.62 -21.77 9.55
N PRO A 395 14.62 -22.37 10.23
CA PRO A 395 14.38 -23.22 11.40
C PRO A 395 13.63 -22.49 12.52
N ALA A 396 13.80 -21.18 12.65
CA ALA A 396 13.13 -20.38 13.66
C ALA A 396 11.60 -20.35 13.44
N LEU A 397 11.12 -20.12 12.20
CA LEU A 397 9.68 -20.20 11.89
C LEU A 397 9.16 -21.63 12.01
N PHE A 398 9.94 -22.61 11.55
CA PHE A 398 9.56 -24.02 11.64
C PHE A 398 9.33 -24.46 13.09
N ASN A 399 10.14 -23.98 14.03
CA ASN A 399 10.06 -24.34 15.45
C ASN A 399 9.13 -23.42 16.25
N ALA A 400 8.71 -22.29 15.70
CA ALA A 400 7.82 -21.35 16.37
C ALA A 400 6.46 -21.99 16.68
N ARG A 401 6.02 -21.90 17.95
CA ARG A 401 4.76 -22.48 18.44
C ARG A 401 4.08 -21.54 19.40
N ASN A 402 2.75 -21.45 19.26
CA ASN A 402 1.87 -20.75 20.20
C ASN A 402 2.32 -19.32 20.49
N LEU A 403 2.56 -18.54 19.44
CA LEU A 403 3.01 -17.17 19.55
C LEU A 403 1.89 -16.28 20.10
N GLU A 404 2.26 -15.23 20.83
CA GLU A 404 1.36 -14.13 21.17
C GLU A 404 0.99 -13.28 19.94
N LEU A 405 1.84 -13.29 18.92
CA LEU A 405 1.64 -12.56 17.68
C LEU A 405 0.42 -13.10 16.91
N GLY A 406 -0.42 -12.18 16.43
CA GLY A 406 -1.57 -12.50 15.61
C GLY A 406 -1.21 -12.87 14.17
N VAL A 407 -2.05 -13.74 13.57
CA VAL A 407 -2.01 -14.02 12.13
C VAL A 407 -2.22 -12.70 11.37
N PRO A 408 -1.43 -12.38 10.32
CA PRO A 408 -1.56 -11.13 9.57
C PRO A 408 -3.00 -10.87 9.12
N GLY A 409 -3.54 -9.69 9.41
CA GLY A 409 -4.90 -9.29 9.03
C GLY A 409 -6.03 -9.89 9.89
N SER A 410 -5.73 -10.69 10.90
CA SER A 410 -6.76 -11.25 11.80
C SER A 410 -7.20 -10.29 12.90
N TYR A 411 -6.41 -9.27 13.20
CA TYR A 411 -6.71 -8.30 14.25
C TYR A 411 -7.94 -7.45 13.91
N ARG A 412 -8.87 -7.36 14.87
CA ARG A 412 -10.10 -6.56 14.76
C ARG A 412 -10.13 -5.46 15.79
N VAL A 413 -10.94 -4.45 15.53
CA VAL A 413 -11.09 -3.25 16.38
C VAL A 413 -11.63 -3.60 17.78
N ASP A 414 -12.43 -4.66 17.90
CA ASP A 414 -12.93 -5.20 19.19
C ASP A 414 -11.84 -5.89 20.04
N GLY A 415 -10.59 -5.86 19.57
CA GLY A 415 -9.46 -6.49 20.22
C GLY A 415 -9.34 -8.00 19.98
N SER A 416 -10.28 -8.60 19.26
CA SER A 416 -10.20 -10.01 18.89
C SER A 416 -9.17 -10.23 17.79
N TYR A 417 -8.36 -11.28 17.91
CA TYR A 417 -7.40 -11.70 16.89
C TYR A 417 -7.10 -13.20 17.03
N ILE A 418 -6.57 -13.76 15.97
CA ILE A 418 -6.20 -15.18 15.91
C ILE A 418 -4.69 -15.26 16.10
N LYS A 419 -4.25 -15.95 17.16
CA LYS A 419 -2.83 -16.15 17.45
C LYS A 419 -2.21 -17.17 16.50
N ILE A 420 -0.93 -17.00 16.18
CA ILE A 420 -0.17 -17.96 15.39
C ILE A 420 0.12 -19.19 16.26
N GLN A 421 -0.45 -20.35 15.90
CA GLN A 421 -0.13 -21.61 16.55
C GLN A 421 1.15 -22.22 16.00
N ARG A 422 1.31 -22.27 14.68
CA ARG A 422 2.51 -22.76 14.00
C ARG A 422 2.54 -22.38 12.52
N PHE A 423 3.69 -22.43 11.92
CA PHE A 423 3.84 -22.37 10.45
C PHE A 423 3.80 -23.78 9.87
N ILE A 424 3.25 -23.94 8.67
CA ILE A 424 3.22 -25.21 7.94
C ILE A 424 4.58 -25.42 7.26
N ALA A 425 5.08 -26.66 7.26
CA ALA A 425 6.43 -26.98 6.83
C ALA A 425 6.68 -26.74 5.34
N ASP A 426 5.71 -27.06 4.50
CA ASP A 426 5.86 -27.00 3.05
C ASP A 426 5.47 -25.62 2.51
N VAL A 427 6.39 -25.02 1.78
CA VAL A 427 6.23 -23.71 1.13
C VAL A 427 6.34 -23.92 -0.39
N HIS A 428 5.28 -23.61 -1.11
CA HIS A 428 5.25 -23.75 -2.57
C HIS A 428 5.71 -22.46 -3.24
N VAL A 429 6.62 -22.57 -4.20
CA VAL A 429 7.09 -21.45 -5.02
C VAL A 429 6.27 -21.40 -6.30
N ILE A 430 5.62 -20.25 -6.56
CA ILE A 430 4.87 -20.04 -7.80
C ILE A 430 5.85 -19.66 -8.91
N THR A 431 5.78 -20.37 -10.04
CA THR A 431 6.66 -20.17 -11.21
C THR A 431 6.24 -18.89 -11.96
N SER A 432 6.67 -17.75 -11.48
CA SER A 432 6.51 -16.45 -12.13
C SER A 432 7.82 -15.67 -12.04
N LYS A 433 7.91 -14.49 -12.65
CA LYS A 433 9.13 -13.67 -12.62
C LYS A 433 9.59 -13.37 -11.20
N GLN A 434 8.67 -13.01 -10.30
CA GLN A 434 8.97 -12.65 -8.90
C GLN A 434 8.95 -13.84 -7.93
N ARG A 435 8.59 -15.04 -8.39
CA ARG A 435 8.61 -16.28 -7.61
C ARG A 435 8.00 -16.18 -6.22
N PRO A 436 6.76 -15.71 -6.06
CA PRO A 436 6.14 -15.59 -4.75
C PRO A 436 5.94 -16.97 -4.10
N ARG A 437 5.93 -16.99 -2.76
CA ARG A 437 5.79 -18.22 -1.98
C ARG A 437 4.38 -18.33 -1.43
N LYS A 438 3.74 -19.45 -1.65
CA LYS A 438 2.49 -19.80 -0.99
C LYS A 438 2.81 -20.46 0.34
N ILE A 439 2.52 -19.78 1.45
CA ILE A 439 2.77 -20.23 2.82
C ILE A 439 1.44 -20.40 3.56
N ALA A 440 1.42 -21.27 4.56
CA ALA A 440 0.25 -21.45 5.42
C ALA A 440 0.62 -21.31 6.89
N ILE A 441 -0.24 -20.64 7.64
CA ILE A 441 -0.11 -20.41 9.09
C ILE A 441 -1.32 -21.03 9.76
N ARG A 442 -1.11 -21.94 10.70
CA ARG A 442 -2.15 -22.51 11.55
C ARG A 442 -2.48 -21.51 12.66
N GLY A 443 -3.75 -21.09 12.74
CA GLY A 443 -4.27 -20.29 13.84
C GLY A 443 -4.61 -21.10 15.06
N ASN A 444 -4.74 -20.46 16.21
CA ASN A 444 -5.21 -21.08 17.46
C ASN A 444 -6.70 -21.49 17.42
N ASP A 445 -7.43 -21.03 16.40
CA ASP A 445 -8.79 -21.51 16.07
C ASP A 445 -8.81 -22.82 15.27
N GLY A 446 -7.63 -23.41 15.00
CA GLY A 446 -7.46 -24.65 14.26
C GLY A 446 -7.57 -24.54 12.75
N LYS A 447 -7.70 -23.33 12.18
CA LYS A 447 -7.79 -23.10 10.73
C LYS A 447 -6.42 -22.77 10.14
N ASP A 448 -6.26 -23.09 8.86
CA ASP A 448 -5.08 -22.71 8.09
C ASP A 448 -5.34 -21.40 7.32
N TYR A 449 -4.49 -20.42 7.56
CA TYR A 449 -4.48 -19.13 6.88
C TYR A 449 -3.38 -19.14 5.82
N VAL A 450 -3.79 -19.09 4.58
CA VAL A 450 -2.89 -19.15 3.44
C VAL A 450 -2.51 -17.74 3.00
N PHE A 451 -1.24 -17.52 2.72
CA PHE A 451 -0.70 -16.26 2.25
C PHE A 451 0.21 -16.45 1.05
N LEU A 452 0.28 -15.41 0.25
CA LEU A 452 1.30 -15.24 -0.77
C LEU A 452 2.41 -14.36 -0.18
N LEU A 453 3.56 -14.93 0.10
CA LEU A 453 4.75 -14.22 0.56
C LEU A 453 5.51 -13.74 -0.67
N LYS A 454 5.55 -12.43 -0.87
CA LYS A 454 6.21 -11.77 -1.99
C LYS A 454 7.54 -11.17 -1.54
N GLY A 455 8.56 -11.32 -2.37
CA GLY A 455 9.84 -10.62 -2.30
C GLY A 455 9.97 -9.69 -3.50
N HIS A 456 10.91 -8.72 -3.43
CA HIS A 456 11.22 -7.73 -4.47
C HIS A 456 10.05 -6.80 -4.84
N GLU A 457 9.03 -6.69 -4.00
CA GLU A 457 7.85 -5.84 -4.20
C GLU A 457 7.55 -5.00 -2.96
N ASP A 458 7.16 -3.73 -3.17
CA ASP A 458 6.72 -2.83 -2.10
C ASP A 458 5.20 -2.91 -1.92
N LEU A 459 4.76 -3.69 -0.95
CA LEU A 459 3.33 -3.90 -0.66
C LEU A 459 2.66 -2.79 0.17
N ARG A 460 3.38 -1.71 0.50
CA ARG A 460 2.80 -0.60 1.26
C ARG A 460 1.74 0.15 0.46
N GLN A 461 1.89 0.21 -0.86
CA GLN A 461 0.91 0.80 -1.75
C GLN A 461 -0.36 -0.05 -1.81
N ASP A 462 -0.22 -1.37 -1.94
CA ASP A 462 -1.35 -2.31 -1.97
C ASP A 462 -2.15 -2.28 -0.65
N GLU A 463 -1.47 -2.15 0.48
CA GLU A 463 -2.12 -1.93 1.78
C GLU A 463 -2.98 -0.65 1.77
N ARG A 464 -2.51 0.44 1.13
CA ARG A 464 -3.31 1.68 0.95
C ARG A 464 -4.52 1.44 0.05
N VAL A 465 -4.36 0.65 -1.01
CA VAL A 465 -5.48 0.27 -1.90
C VAL A 465 -6.55 -0.49 -1.11
N MET A 466 -6.18 -1.44 -0.23
CA MET A 466 -7.14 -2.14 0.64
C MET A 466 -7.84 -1.19 1.63
N GLN A 467 -7.16 -0.17 2.13
CA GLN A 467 -7.78 0.89 2.94
C GLN A 467 -8.79 1.69 2.11
N LEU A 468 -8.44 2.08 0.88
CA LEU A 468 -9.34 2.77 -0.05
C LEU A 468 -10.58 1.92 -0.37
N PHE A 469 -10.41 0.62 -0.64
CA PHE A 469 -11.54 -0.30 -0.86
C PHE A 469 -12.46 -0.37 0.35
N GLY A 470 -11.92 -0.30 1.57
CA GLY A 470 -12.73 -0.20 2.79
C GLY A 470 -13.61 1.06 2.81
N LEU A 471 -13.05 2.20 2.42
CA LEU A 471 -13.79 3.46 2.30
C LEU A 471 -14.87 3.38 1.20
N VAL A 472 -14.51 2.86 0.03
CA VAL A 472 -15.46 2.68 -1.09
C VAL A 472 -16.61 1.77 -0.67
N ASN A 473 -16.34 0.65 -0.01
CA ASN A 473 -17.39 -0.26 0.49
C ASN A 473 -18.32 0.43 1.49
N ALA A 474 -17.79 1.27 2.37
CA ALA A 474 -18.60 2.04 3.29
C ALA A 474 -19.51 3.07 2.56
N LEU A 475 -19.05 3.65 1.45
CA LEU A 475 -19.85 4.53 0.60
C LEU A 475 -20.91 3.73 -0.18
N LEU A 476 -20.57 2.58 -0.75
CA LEU A 476 -21.49 1.70 -1.46
C LEU A 476 -22.62 1.20 -0.54
N ALA A 477 -22.32 0.83 0.69
CA ALA A 477 -23.30 0.42 1.68
C ALA A 477 -24.24 1.56 2.11
N ARG A 478 -23.79 2.82 2.01
CA ARG A 478 -24.58 4.02 2.36
C ARG A 478 -25.52 4.46 1.25
N ASP A 479 -25.12 4.31 0.00
CA ASP A 479 -25.95 4.69 -1.15
C ASP A 479 -27.06 3.65 -1.37
N ARG A 480 -28.32 4.12 -1.47
CA ARG A 480 -29.48 3.24 -1.57
C ARG A 480 -29.44 2.34 -2.82
N ARG A 481 -28.95 2.85 -3.95
CA ARG A 481 -28.92 2.09 -5.22
C ARG A 481 -27.91 0.96 -5.16
N THR A 482 -26.69 1.26 -4.72
CA THR A 482 -25.62 0.25 -4.61
C THR A 482 -25.89 -0.75 -3.51
N ASN A 483 -26.50 -0.32 -2.39
CA ASN A 483 -26.88 -1.21 -1.29
C ASN A 483 -27.98 -2.20 -1.66
N THR A 484 -28.95 -1.81 -2.51
CA THR A 484 -29.99 -2.76 -3.01
C THR A 484 -29.41 -3.86 -3.87
N HIS A 485 -28.26 -3.63 -4.52
CA HIS A 485 -27.55 -4.63 -5.32
C HIS A 485 -26.46 -5.35 -4.52
N ASP A 486 -26.31 -5.06 -3.23
CA ASP A 486 -25.27 -5.63 -2.34
C ASP A 486 -23.86 -5.56 -2.92
N LEU A 487 -23.54 -4.41 -3.53
CA LEU A 487 -22.24 -4.20 -4.17
C LEU A 487 -21.15 -3.97 -3.13
N SER A 488 -20.09 -4.77 -3.20
CA SER A 488 -18.91 -4.60 -2.36
C SER A 488 -17.64 -5.06 -3.09
N ILE A 489 -16.51 -4.44 -2.75
CA ILE A 489 -15.20 -4.86 -3.23
C ILE A 489 -14.63 -5.85 -2.23
N GLN A 490 -14.19 -7.02 -2.72
CA GLN A 490 -13.52 -8.00 -1.88
C GLN A 490 -12.21 -7.44 -1.34
N ARG A 491 -12.03 -7.54 -0.02
CA ARG A 491 -10.79 -7.14 0.66
C ARG A 491 -10.07 -8.37 1.19
N TYR A 492 -8.76 -8.33 1.14
CA TYR A 492 -7.88 -9.35 1.71
C TYR A 492 -6.76 -8.72 2.53
N ALA A 493 -6.14 -9.49 3.41
CA ALA A 493 -5.09 -9.00 4.29
C ALA A 493 -3.81 -8.71 3.48
N ILE A 494 -3.23 -7.54 3.70
CA ILE A 494 -1.89 -7.20 3.23
C ILE A 494 -1.08 -6.73 4.43
N ALA A 495 0.05 -7.38 4.67
CA ALA A 495 0.98 -6.99 5.71
C ALA A 495 2.39 -6.84 5.12
N PRO A 496 2.82 -5.61 4.84
CA PRO A 496 4.20 -5.33 4.50
C PRO A 496 5.14 -5.77 5.63
N LEU A 497 6.31 -6.30 5.31
CA LEU A 497 7.35 -6.72 6.25
C LEU A 497 8.62 -5.88 6.12
N SER A 498 8.85 -5.35 4.91
CA SER A 498 9.92 -4.41 4.59
C SER A 498 9.50 -3.54 3.39
N HIS A 499 10.43 -2.73 2.89
CA HIS A 499 10.23 -1.95 1.65
C HIS A 499 10.18 -2.83 0.39
N ASN A 500 10.61 -4.08 0.46
CA ASN A 500 10.69 -5.00 -0.67
C ASN A 500 10.15 -6.40 -0.39
N ALA A 501 9.42 -6.60 0.69
CA ALA A 501 8.80 -7.89 1.00
C ALA A 501 7.55 -7.73 1.87
N GLY A 502 6.60 -8.66 1.72
CA GLY A 502 5.42 -8.73 2.57
C GLY A 502 4.53 -9.92 2.24
N VAL A 503 3.44 -10.05 2.97
CA VAL A 503 2.45 -11.11 2.80
C VAL A 503 1.11 -10.56 2.33
N VAL A 504 0.51 -11.28 1.40
CA VAL A 504 -0.82 -11.01 0.83
C VAL A 504 -1.71 -12.21 1.16
N GLY A 505 -2.86 -11.97 1.78
CA GLY A 505 -3.82 -13.02 2.09
C GLY A 505 -4.32 -13.71 0.81
N TRP A 506 -4.26 -15.03 0.80
CA TRP A 506 -4.78 -15.82 -0.31
C TRP A 506 -6.31 -15.77 -0.33
N VAL A 507 -6.86 -15.33 -1.45
CA VAL A 507 -8.33 -15.34 -1.63
C VAL A 507 -8.74 -16.78 -1.95
N PRO A 508 -9.61 -17.40 -1.13
CA PRO A 508 -10.06 -18.76 -1.38
C PRO A 508 -10.90 -18.83 -2.67
N HIS A 509 -10.88 -19.98 -3.33
CA HIS A 509 -11.69 -20.25 -4.53
C HIS A 509 -11.46 -19.25 -5.67
N CYS A 510 -10.21 -18.81 -5.87
CA CYS A 510 -9.82 -17.97 -6.99
C CYS A 510 -8.97 -18.74 -8.00
N ASP A 511 -9.16 -18.41 -9.28
CA ASP A 511 -8.36 -18.89 -10.40
C ASP A 511 -7.78 -17.67 -11.14
N THR A 512 -6.61 -17.84 -11.76
CA THR A 512 -6.08 -16.81 -12.66
C THR A 512 -6.81 -16.88 -14.00
N LEU A 513 -6.93 -15.74 -14.69
CA LEU A 513 -7.51 -15.70 -16.05
C LEU A 513 -6.74 -16.65 -17.00
N HIS A 514 -5.42 -16.69 -16.86
CA HIS A 514 -4.57 -17.60 -17.64
C HIS A 514 -4.94 -19.08 -17.42
N CYS A 515 -5.11 -19.51 -16.17
CA CYS A 515 -5.52 -20.90 -15.89
C CYS A 515 -6.90 -21.20 -16.46
N LEU A 516 -7.85 -20.27 -16.31
CA LEU A 516 -9.20 -20.44 -16.85
C LEU A 516 -9.18 -20.64 -18.37
N ILE A 517 -8.46 -19.78 -19.10
CA ILE A 517 -8.33 -19.85 -20.55
C ILE A 517 -7.57 -21.12 -20.97
N ARG A 518 -6.47 -21.44 -20.28
CA ARG A 518 -5.68 -22.65 -20.57
C ARG A 518 -6.54 -23.90 -20.42
N ASP A 519 -7.21 -24.07 -19.29
CA ASP A 519 -8.00 -25.27 -19.00
C ASP A 519 -9.16 -25.44 -20.02
N TYR A 520 -9.77 -24.31 -20.40
CA TYR A 520 -10.80 -24.31 -21.47
C TYR A 520 -10.23 -24.70 -22.81
N ARG A 521 -9.09 -24.12 -23.21
CA ARG A 521 -8.44 -24.43 -24.51
C ARG A 521 -7.94 -25.87 -24.54
N GLU A 522 -7.36 -26.38 -23.47
CA GLU A 522 -6.95 -27.79 -23.36
C GLU A 522 -8.17 -28.75 -23.54
N ALA A 523 -9.27 -28.46 -22.85
CA ALA A 523 -10.50 -29.25 -22.97
C ALA A 523 -11.09 -29.24 -24.38
N ASN A 524 -10.92 -28.14 -25.13
CA ASN A 524 -11.39 -27.97 -26.51
C ASN A 524 -10.31 -28.26 -27.57
N GLN A 525 -9.14 -28.77 -27.17
CA GLN A 525 -8.00 -29.08 -28.06
C GLN A 525 -7.50 -27.86 -28.86
N ILE A 526 -7.59 -26.66 -28.28
CA ILE A 526 -7.12 -25.41 -28.87
C ILE A 526 -5.71 -25.10 -28.30
N PRO A 527 -4.68 -24.97 -29.17
CA PRO A 527 -3.36 -24.59 -28.70
C PRO A 527 -3.38 -23.22 -28.00
N LEU A 528 -2.76 -23.09 -26.83
CA LEU A 528 -2.76 -21.85 -26.05
C LEU A 528 -2.17 -20.65 -26.79
N ASN A 529 -1.22 -20.91 -27.67
CA ASN A 529 -0.51 -19.92 -28.48
C ASN A 529 -0.92 -19.90 -29.96
N ALA A 530 -2.14 -20.30 -30.29
CA ALA A 530 -2.61 -20.40 -31.70
C ALA A 530 -2.48 -19.05 -32.43
N GLU A 531 -2.98 -17.97 -31.83
CA GLU A 531 -2.94 -16.62 -32.41
C GLU A 531 -1.49 -16.12 -32.54
N ASN A 532 -0.66 -16.38 -31.55
CA ASN A 532 0.75 -15.96 -31.55
C ASN A 532 1.55 -16.65 -32.63
N ARG A 533 1.29 -17.95 -32.89
CA ARG A 533 1.90 -18.68 -34.02
C ARG A 533 1.49 -18.09 -35.34
N GLU A 534 0.23 -17.75 -35.49
CA GLU A 534 -0.29 -17.15 -36.74
C GLU A 534 0.31 -15.75 -36.97
N MET A 535 0.38 -14.91 -35.92
CA MET A 535 1.02 -13.60 -36.02
C MET A 535 2.49 -13.69 -36.44
N LEU A 536 3.26 -14.62 -35.86
CA LEU A 536 4.67 -14.82 -36.22
C LEU A 536 4.83 -15.40 -37.63
N ALA A 537 3.89 -16.21 -38.09
CA ALA A 537 3.88 -16.72 -39.46
C ALA A 537 3.59 -15.62 -40.49
N LEU A 538 2.68 -14.70 -40.16
CA LEU A 538 2.32 -13.56 -41.01
C LEU A 538 3.41 -12.47 -41.02
N ALA A 539 4.03 -12.21 -39.88
CA ALA A 539 5.05 -11.19 -39.74
C ALA A 539 6.25 -11.69 -38.91
N PRO A 540 7.24 -12.31 -39.53
CA PRO A 540 8.47 -12.75 -38.84
C PRO A 540 9.24 -11.61 -38.13
N ASN A 541 9.11 -10.37 -38.62
CA ASN A 541 9.74 -9.17 -38.06
C ASN A 541 8.78 -8.38 -37.18
N TYR A 542 8.00 -9.07 -36.32
CA TYR A 542 6.98 -8.45 -35.44
C TYR A 542 7.48 -7.24 -34.65
N ASP A 543 8.69 -7.29 -34.14
CA ASP A 543 9.25 -6.22 -33.29
C ASP A 543 9.43 -4.89 -34.03
N SER A 544 9.66 -4.93 -35.34
CA SER A 544 9.83 -3.75 -36.20
C SER A 544 8.52 -3.08 -36.64
N LEU A 545 7.37 -3.71 -36.39
CA LEU A 545 6.08 -3.20 -36.81
C LEU A 545 5.64 -1.99 -35.93
N THR A 546 4.95 -1.05 -36.57
CA THR A 546 4.24 0.03 -35.88
C THR A 546 3.05 -0.51 -35.06
N VAL A 547 2.58 0.27 -34.08
CA VAL A 547 1.44 -0.12 -33.25
C VAL A 547 0.20 -0.44 -34.09
N MET A 548 -0.08 0.37 -35.12
CA MET A 548 -1.22 0.12 -36.04
C MET A 548 -1.09 -1.21 -36.76
N GLN A 549 0.08 -1.48 -37.35
CA GLN A 549 0.36 -2.74 -38.01
C GLN A 549 0.24 -3.95 -37.07
N LYS A 550 0.65 -3.80 -35.80
CA LYS A 550 0.46 -4.84 -34.78
C LYS A 550 -1.01 -5.11 -34.49
N VAL A 551 -1.84 -4.06 -34.42
CA VAL A 551 -3.30 -4.21 -34.24
C VAL A 551 -3.95 -4.89 -35.43
N GLU A 552 -3.60 -4.48 -36.66
CA GLU A 552 -4.11 -5.11 -37.87
C GLU A 552 -3.73 -6.60 -37.97
N LEU A 553 -2.46 -6.89 -37.70
CA LEU A 553 -1.95 -8.26 -37.66
C LEU A 553 -2.65 -9.13 -36.62
N PHE A 554 -2.89 -8.58 -35.42
CA PHE A 554 -3.61 -9.27 -34.36
C PHE A 554 -5.07 -9.56 -34.78
N THR A 555 -5.75 -8.57 -35.37
CA THR A 555 -7.13 -8.73 -35.86
C THR A 555 -7.19 -9.80 -36.93
N GLU A 556 -6.27 -9.79 -37.92
CA GLU A 556 -6.18 -10.81 -38.96
C GLU A 556 -5.89 -12.21 -38.40
N SER A 557 -5.01 -12.29 -37.41
CA SER A 557 -4.70 -13.55 -36.71
C SER A 557 -5.92 -14.11 -35.97
N LEU A 558 -6.71 -13.25 -35.31
CA LEU A 558 -7.96 -13.66 -34.65
C LEU A 558 -8.97 -14.20 -35.68
N GLU A 559 -9.12 -13.57 -36.86
CA GLU A 559 -10.01 -14.03 -37.92
C GLU A 559 -9.57 -15.39 -38.49
N ARG A 560 -8.26 -15.57 -38.72
CA ARG A 560 -7.69 -16.83 -39.23
C ARG A 560 -7.81 -17.97 -38.25
N THR A 561 -7.70 -17.72 -36.97
CA THR A 561 -7.91 -18.70 -35.91
C THR A 561 -9.39 -18.90 -35.54
N ARG A 562 -10.29 -18.36 -36.35
CA ARG A 562 -11.75 -18.43 -36.20
C ARG A 562 -12.30 -17.73 -34.99
N GLY A 563 -11.76 -16.57 -34.65
CA GLY A 563 -12.33 -15.66 -33.66
C GLY A 563 -12.50 -16.26 -32.28
N LYS A 564 -11.57 -17.10 -31.86
CA LYS A 564 -11.60 -17.71 -30.51
C LYS A 564 -11.31 -16.71 -29.38
N GLY A 565 -11.43 -15.41 -29.67
CA GLY A 565 -11.29 -14.34 -28.65
C GLY A 565 -12.34 -14.39 -27.55
N ASN A 566 -13.36 -15.24 -27.68
CA ASN A 566 -14.45 -15.38 -26.69
C ASN A 566 -14.19 -16.48 -25.63
N ASP A 567 -13.01 -17.09 -25.60
CA ASP A 567 -12.72 -18.20 -24.69
C ASP A 567 -13.01 -17.84 -23.23
N LEU A 568 -12.62 -16.64 -22.80
CA LEU A 568 -12.88 -16.16 -21.44
C LEU A 568 -14.38 -15.96 -21.16
N TYR A 569 -15.12 -15.44 -22.14
CA TYR A 569 -16.57 -15.30 -22.05
C TYR A 569 -17.24 -16.68 -21.86
N GLU A 570 -16.88 -17.65 -22.68
CA GLU A 570 -17.41 -19.02 -22.57
C GLU A 570 -17.11 -19.66 -21.22
N VAL A 571 -15.87 -19.53 -20.76
CA VAL A 571 -15.46 -20.05 -19.43
C VAL A 571 -16.26 -19.40 -18.31
N LEU A 572 -16.38 -18.09 -18.32
CA LEU A 572 -17.12 -17.36 -17.29
C LEU A 572 -18.60 -17.70 -17.33
N TRP A 573 -19.16 -17.86 -18.54
CA TRP A 573 -20.54 -18.28 -18.72
C TRP A 573 -20.81 -19.68 -18.15
N ILE A 574 -19.94 -20.64 -18.44
CA ILE A 574 -20.05 -22.03 -17.98
C ILE A 574 -19.84 -22.13 -16.47
N LYS A 575 -18.82 -21.46 -15.93
CA LYS A 575 -18.48 -21.50 -14.50
C LYS A 575 -19.43 -20.67 -13.64
N SER A 576 -20.09 -19.67 -14.21
CA SER A 576 -21.03 -18.83 -13.45
C SER A 576 -22.39 -19.51 -13.28
N THR A 577 -22.75 -19.73 -12.03
CA THR A 577 -24.10 -20.24 -11.66
C THR A 577 -25.09 -19.11 -11.40
N ASN A 578 -24.59 -17.88 -11.20
CA ASN A 578 -25.43 -16.72 -10.90
C ASN A 578 -25.96 -16.09 -12.20
N ARG A 579 -27.29 -15.99 -12.32
CA ARG A 579 -27.97 -15.36 -13.46
C ARG A 579 -27.52 -13.91 -13.69
N TYR A 580 -27.22 -13.16 -12.63
CA TYR A 580 -26.74 -11.76 -12.75
C TYR A 580 -25.33 -11.68 -13.34
N VAL A 581 -24.43 -12.58 -12.95
CA VAL A 581 -23.09 -12.63 -13.55
C VAL A 581 -23.19 -13.02 -15.03
N ARG A 582 -24.05 -13.96 -15.39
CA ARG A 582 -24.34 -14.31 -16.79
C ARG A 582 -24.89 -13.13 -17.58
N MET A 583 -25.83 -12.37 -17.00
CA MET A 583 -26.36 -11.15 -17.63
C MET A 583 -25.27 -10.08 -17.83
N LEU A 584 -24.42 -9.84 -16.82
CA LEU A 584 -23.32 -8.89 -16.93
C LEU A 584 -22.35 -9.29 -18.02
N VAL A 585 -22.01 -10.57 -18.12
CA VAL A 585 -21.17 -11.12 -19.20
C VAL A 585 -21.84 -10.92 -20.56
N HIS A 586 -23.15 -11.09 -20.69
CA HIS A 586 -23.91 -10.95 -21.93
C HIS A 586 -24.09 -9.47 -22.38
N PHE A 587 -24.20 -8.52 -21.44
CA PHE A 587 -24.36 -7.09 -21.77
C PHE A 587 -23.06 -6.43 -22.28
N HIS A 588 -21.91 -7.07 -22.12
CA HIS A 588 -20.59 -6.47 -22.39
C HIS A 588 -19.93 -6.91 -23.71
N ASP A 589 -20.67 -7.43 -24.68
CA ASP A 589 -20.14 -7.72 -26.04
C ASP A 589 -19.51 -6.49 -26.75
N ASN A 590 -19.66 -5.28 -26.19
CA ASN A 590 -19.11 -4.03 -26.73
C ASN A 590 -18.08 -3.30 -25.83
N PHE A 591 -17.70 -3.85 -24.67
CA PHE A 591 -16.77 -3.19 -23.73
C PHE A 591 -15.73 -4.18 -23.15
N SER A 592 -14.68 -4.42 -23.90
CA SER A 592 -13.64 -5.40 -23.53
C SER A 592 -12.70 -4.98 -22.38
N PHE A 593 -12.71 -3.72 -21.95
CA PHE A 593 -11.75 -3.20 -20.94
C PHE A 593 -12.36 -2.90 -19.57
N ASP A 594 -13.63 -2.51 -19.50
CA ASP A 594 -14.29 -2.19 -18.23
C ASP A 594 -14.67 -3.40 -17.38
N PHE A 595 -14.72 -4.60 -17.99
CA PHE A 595 -15.07 -5.84 -17.32
C PHE A 595 -14.02 -6.31 -16.30
N ILE A 596 -12.76 -6.00 -16.54
CA ILE A 596 -11.65 -6.38 -15.64
C ILE A 596 -11.73 -5.58 -14.34
N THR A 597 -12.11 -4.31 -14.42
CA THR A 597 -12.29 -3.43 -13.25
C THR A 597 -13.54 -3.82 -12.43
N PHE A 598 -14.57 -4.40 -13.05
CA PHE A 598 -15.82 -4.76 -12.39
C PHE A 598 -15.74 -6.07 -11.58
N ASN A 599 -14.76 -6.94 -11.84
CA ASN A 599 -14.58 -8.20 -11.10
C ASN A 599 -14.01 -8.03 -9.68
N TYR A 600 -13.60 -6.82 -9.29
CA TYR A 600 -13.37 -6.47 -7.89
C TYR A 600 -14.67 -6.27 -7.10
N PHE A 601 -15.81 -6.12 -7.78
CA PHE A 601 -17.13 -6.04 -7.16
C PHE A 601 -17.73 -7.44 -7.11
N THR A 602 -17.55 -8.14 -6.01
CA THR A 602 -18.25 -9.40 -5.76
C THR A 602 -19.61 -9.12 -5.17
N CYS A 603 -20.65 -9.68 -5.77
CA CYS A 603 -21.95 -9.82 -5.11
C CYS A 603 -21.81 -10.91 -4.04
N PRO A 604 -21.91 -10.62 -2.74
CA PRO A 604 -21.94 -11.65 -1.71
C PRO A 604 -23.26 -12.42 -1.84
N VAL A 605 -23.19 -13.61 -2.38
CA VAL A 605 -24.34 -14.52 -2.34
C VAL A 605 -24.46 -15.05 -0.90
N ARG A 606 -25.42 -14.54 -0.17
CA ARG A 606 -25.89 -15.19 1.07
C ARG A 606 -26.43 -16.57 0.68
N ASN A 607 -25.79 -17.58 1.22
CA ASN A 607 -26.08 -19.02 1.17
C ASN A 607 -25.29 -19.82 0.10
N GLY A 608 -24.20 -20.40 0.56
CA GLY A 608 -23.81 -21.78 0.22
C GLY A 608 -23.19 -22.01 -1.15
N TRP A 609 -22.34 -21.10 -1.71
CA TRP A 609 -21.71 -21.35 -2.99
C TRP A 609 -20.21 -21.01 -3.00
N SER A 610 -19.41 -22.01 -3.40
CA SER A 610 -17.99 -21.86 -3.76
C SER A 610 -17.87 -21.28 -5.17
N GLY A 611 -18.11 -19.99 -5.32
CA GLY A 611 -17.82 -19.27 -6.58
C GLY A 611 -16.33 -18.94 -6.67
N GLY A 612 -15.65 -19.36 -7.76
CA GLY A 612 -14.27 -18.96 -8.00
C GLY A 612 -14.18 -17.44 -8.16
N GLN A 613 -13.32 -16.81 -7.38
CA GLN A 613 -12.94 -15.40 -7.54
C GLN A 613 -11.73 -15.32 -8.49
N ILE A 614 -11.71 -14.33 -9.36
CA ILE A 614 -10.65 -14.14 -10.36
C ILE A 614 -9.65 -13.12 -9.80
N SER A 615 -8.40 -13.49 -9.64
CA SER A 615 -7.30 -12.59 -9.27
C SER A 615 -6.60 -12.06 -10.52
N LEU A 616 -6.35 -10.75 -10.56
CA LEU A 616 -5.67 -10.06 -11.67
C LEU A 616 -4.15 -9.97 -11.50
N ASP A 617 -3.59 -10.50 -10.42
CA ASP A 617 -2.18 -10.32 -10.04
C ASP A 617 -1.16 -11.00 -10.98
N HIS A 618 -1.59 -11.58 -12.12
CA HIS A 618 -0.73 -12.30 -13.05
C HIS A 618 -0.99 -11.93 -14.53
N LEU A 619 -1.24 -10.67 -14.82
CA LEU A 619 -1.08 -10.18 -16.19
C LEU A 619 0.41 -9.82 -16.41
N PRO A 620 1.01 -10.29 -17.52
CA PRO A 620 2.43 -10.07 -17.84
C PRO A 620 2.78 -8.60 -18.02
#